data_a9aa6c5d7640741e952386465f36323a
#
_entry.id   a9aa6c5d7640741e952386465f36323a
#
_cell.length_a   1.000
_cell.length_b   1.000
_cell.length_c   1.000
_cell.angle_alpha   90.00
_cell.angle_beta   90.00
_cell.angle_gamma   90.00
#
_symmetry.space_group_name_H-M   'P 1'
#
loop_
_entity.id
_entity.type
_entity.pdbx_description
1 polymer ?
#
loop_
_entity_poly.entity_id
_entity_poly.type
_entity_poly.pdbx_seq_one_letter_code
_entity_poly.pdbx_strand_id
1 'polypeptide(L)'
;MTNNNNLPQTVAEVETALKHLRDKRGYLLPHHGLLAISSPKLLDAYDATYTHMTLTDRVLTLYEKEIVWLIILVSTSEAIATHHIDRLRKSGGGETDLEAAVAVATWAKGADHYSFVEKHWGPHLNGFDGVAKYREGLNTLTKKYSIDQKIFEIGLAAAHQCHRRWDWVGEHIQGAYKAGADEGAIAEGLALAMFPGGVPNFVDSCDIWRNLIQSGKVKASAPYKAWANLTGQGGFDEAAGKS
;
A
#
# COMPACT_ATOMS: atom_id res chain seq x y z
N MET A 1 9.05 -32.62 15.52
CA MET A 1 10.18 -32.74 14.57
C MET A 1 9.58 -32.78 13.19
N THR A 2 9.57 -31.67 12.46
CA THR A 2 9.07 -31.60 11.09
C THR A 2 10.06 -32.30 10.17
N ASN A 3 9.56 -33.34 9.45
CA ASN A 3 10.35 -34.09 8.48
C ASN A 3 10.95 -33.13 7.43
N ASN A 4 12.25 -32.90 7.49
CA ASN A 4 13.02 -32.13 6.50
C ASN A 4 13.21 -32.89 5.16
N ASN A 5 12.55 -34.05 4.99
CA ASN A 5 12.78 -34.95 3.87
C ASN A 5 12.20 -34.50 2.51
N ASN A 6 11.59 -33.30 2.43
CA ASN A 6 10.97 -32.80 1.19
C ASN A 6 11.56 -31.47 0.67
N LEU A 7 12.70 -31.04 1.21
CA LEU A 7 13.35 -29.83 0.71
C LEU A 7 14.31 -30.17 -0.42
N PRO A 8 14.40 -29.33 -1.47
CA PRO A 8 15.37 -29.50 -2.54
C PRO A 8 16.81 -29.60 -2.00
N GLN A 9 17.56 -30.60 -2.45
CA GLN A 9 18.92 -30.86 -2.04
C GLN A 9 19.93 -30.56 -3.16
N THR A 10 19.48 -30.43 -4.38
CA THR A 10 20.29 -30.22 -5.56
C THR A 10 19.85 -28.97 -6.33
N VAL A 11 20.78 -28.42 -7.16
CA VAL A 11 20.48 -27.29 -8.03
C VAL A 11 19.29 -27.61 -8.95
N ALA A 12 19.26 -28.83 -9.51
CA ALA A 12 18.20 -29.26 -10.43
C ALA A 12 16.81 -29.29 -9.75
N GLU A 13 16.74 -29.69 -8.48
CA GLU A 13 15.49 -29.69 -7.71
C GLU A 13 15.05 -28.25 -7.41
N VAL A 14 15.96 -27.34 -7.09
CA VAL A 14 15.65 -25.92 -6.90
C VAL A 14 15.15 -25.29 -8.20
N GLU A 15 15.83 -25.56 -9.32
CA GLU A 15 15.42 -25.10 -10.66
C GLU A 15 14.03 -25.58 -11.04
N THR A 16 13.72 -26.84 -10.70
CA THR A 16 12.40 -27.42 -10.95
C THR A 16 11.33 -26.74 -10.12
N ALA A 17 11.59 -26.48 -8.83
CA ALA A 17 10.67 -25.80 -7.93
C ALA A 17 10.37 -24.34 -8.40
N LEU A 18 11.37 -23.67 -8.99
CA LEU A 18 11.23 -22.29 -9.46
C LEU A 18 10.69 -22.18 -10.90
N LYS A 19 10.73 -23.27 -11.68
CA LYS A 19 10.34 -23.24 -13.09
C LYS A 19 8.94 -22.71 -13.31
N HIS A 20 7.96 -23.22 -12.59
CA HIS A 20 6.57 -22.80 -12.69
C HIS A 20 6.42 -21.28 -12.43
N LEU A 21 7.07 -20.76 -11.39
CA LEU A 21 7.02 -19.35 -11.03
C LEU A 21 7.70 -18.47 -12.08
N ARG A 22 8.85 -18.92 -12.60
CA ARG A 22 9.58 -18.25 -13.68
C ARG A 22 8.76 -18.19 -14.97
N ASP A 23 8.16 -19.31 -15.37
CA ASP A 23 7.35 -19.40 -16.59
C ASP A 23 6.12 -18.48 -16.49
N LYS A 24 5.48 -18.44 -15.31
CA LYS A 24 4.30 -17.61 -15.05
C LYS A 24 4.61 -16.11 -15.03
N ARG A 25 5.72 -15.70 -14.41
CA ARG A 25 6.04 -14.29 -14.16
C ARG A 25 7.03 -13.69 -15.14
N GLY A 26 7.81 -14.50 -15.84
CA GLY A 26 8.92 -14.07 -16.72
C GLY A 26 10.20 -13.69 -15.97
N TYR A 27 10.20 -13.71 -14.63
CA TYR A 27 11.35 -13.35 -13.79
C TYR A 27 11.29 -14.02 -12.42
N LEU A 28 12.42 -13.98 -11.70
CA LEU A 28 12.52 -14.36 -10.29
C LEU A 28 13.20 -13.23 -9.51
N LEU A 29 12.82 -13.10 -8.25
CA LEU A 29 13.48 -12.24 -7.28
C LEU A 29 14.25 -13.09 -6.26
N PRO A 30 15.25 -12.55 -5.54
CA PRO A 30 16.10 -13.32 -4.63
C PRO A 30 15.33 -14.14 -3.59
N HIS A 31 14.25 -13.60 -3.03
CA HIS A 31 13.43 -14.31 -2.04
C HIS A 31 12.71 -15.54 -2.60
N HIS A 32 12.41 -15.60 -3.91
CA HIS A 32 11.83 -16.79 -4.52
C HIS A 32 12.79 -17.99 -4.39
N GLY A 33 14.08 -17.78 -4.69
CA GLY A 33 15.09 -18.82 -4.55
C GLY A 33 15.28 -19.25 -3.10
N LEU A 34 15.36 -18.27 -2.17
CA LEU A 34 15.48 -18.57 -0.75
C LEU A 34 14.30 -19.40 -0.24
N LEU A 35 13.06 -19.02 -0.58
CA LEU A 35 11.87 -19.74 -0.16
C LEU A 35 11.77 -21.12 -0.81
N ALA A 36 12.21 -21.28 -2.05
CA ALA A 36 12.21 -22.58 -2.73
C ALA A 36 13.06 -23.62 -1.99
N ILE A 37 14.19 -23.22 -1.41
CA ILE A 37 15.08 -24.13 -0.67
C ILE A 37 14.75 -24.26 0.82
N SER A 38 14.12 -23.24 1.42
CA SER A 38 13.87 -23.20 2.87
C SER A 38 12.45 -23.55 3.28
N SER A 39 11.47 -23.21 2.43
CA SER A 39 10.05 -23.40 2.71
C SER A 39 9.19 -23.34 1.42
N PRO A 40 9.18 -24.41 0.59
CA PRO A 40 8.41 -24.42 -0.65
C PRO A 40 6.93 -24.10 -0.46
N LYS A 41 6.31 -24.59 0.60
CA LYS A 41 4.90 -24.27 0.94
C LYS A 41 4.67 -22.77 1.19
N LEU A 42 5.66 -22.08 1.78
CA LEU A 42 5.58 -20.63 1.96
C LEU A 42 5.74 -19.91 0.63
N LEU A 43 6.58 -20.42 -0.28
CA LEU A 43 6.69 -19.88 -1.65
C LEU A 43 5.35 -19.98 -2.40
N ASP A 44 4.67 -21.12 -2.29
CA ASP A 44 3.34 -21.34 -2.92
C ASP A 44 2.31 -20.34 -2.34
N ALA A 45 2.27 -20.20 -1.02
CA ALA A 45 1.37 -19.26 -0.34
C ALA A 45 1.68 -17.81 -0.71
N TYR A 46 2.97 -17.46 -0.78
CA TYR A 46 3.41 -16.13 -1.23
C TYR A 46 2.98 -15.86 -2.68
N ASP A 47 3.19 -16.81 -3.59
CA ASP A 47 2.78 -16.68 -4.98
C ASP A 47 1.27 -16.52 -5.14
N ALA A 48 0.49 -17.31 -4.41
CA ALA A 48 -0.96 -17.21 -4.40
C ALA A 48 -1.43 -15.83 -3.89
N THR A 49 -0.86 -15.37 -2.78
CA THR A 49 -1.17 -14.06 -2.19
C THR A 49 -0.82 -12.93 -3.15
N TYR A 50 0.40 -12.93 -3.69
CA TYR A 50 0.85 -11.90 -4.63
C TYR A 50 -0.02 -11.89 -5.91
N THR A 51 -0.35 -13.08 -6.44
CA THR A 51 -1.20 -13.21 -7.62
C THR A 51 -2.57 -12.58 -7.36
N HIS A 52 -3.20 -12.92 -6.23
CA HIS A 52 -4.52 -12.40 -5.89
C HIS A 52 -4.52 -10.89 -5.66
N MET A 53 -3.52 -10.36 -4.96
CA MET A 53 -3.44 -8.95 -4.65
C MET A 53 -3.06 -8.10 -5.85
N THR A 54 -2.09 -8.54 -6.65
CA THR A 54 -1.45 -7.70 -7.67
C THR A 54 -1.91 -8.00 -9.09
N LEU A 55 -2.11 -9.29 -9.44
CA LEU A 55 -2.29 -9.72 -10.84
C LEU A 55 -3.74 -9.97 -11.22
N THR A 56 -4.66 -9.93 -10.28
CA THR A 56 -6.09 -10.18 -10.51
C THR A 56 -6.85 -8.85 -10.46
N ASP A 57 -7.64 -8.57 -11.51
CA ASP A 57 -8.60 -7.45 -11.47
C ASP A 57 -9.61 -7.68 -10.35
N ARG A 58 -9.86 -6.63 -9.57
CA ARG A 58 -10.89 -6.64 -8.52
C ARG A 58 -11.61 -5.30 -8.54
N VAL A 59 -11.53 -4.49 -7.45
CA VAL A 59 -12.09 -3.14 -7.43
C VAL A 59 -11.18 -2.17 -8.18
N LEU A 60 -9.87 -2.24 -7.92
CA LEU A 60 -8.87 -1.54 -8.73
C LEU A 60 -8.57 -2.34 -10.00
N THR A 61 -8.57 -1.69 -11.14
CA THR A 61 -8.06 -2.24 -12.39
C THR A 61 -6.55 -2.50 -12.31
N LEU A 62 -6.00 -3.33 -13.21
CA LEU A 62 -4.55 -3.55 -13.24
C LEU A 62 -3.77 -2.24 -13.44
N TYR A 63 -4.27 -1.33 -14.27
CA TYR A 63 -3.67 0.00 -14.44
C TYR A 63 -3.63 0.79 -13.12
N GLU A 64 -4.75 0.90 -12.44
CA GLU A 64 -4.85 1.63 -11.17
C GLU A 64 -3.96 1.02 -10.09
N LYS A 65 -3.89 -0.31 -10.03
CA LYS A 65 -2.97 -1.03 -9.13
C LYS A 65 -1.51 -0.70 -9.42
N GLU A 66 -1.11 -0.64 -10.69
CA GLU A 66 0.28 -0.32 -11.02
C GLU A 66 0.63 1.13 -10.67
N ILE A 67 -0.30 2.09 -10.79
CA ILE A 67 -0.08 3.45 -10.28
C ILE A 67 0.13 3.43 -8.75
N VAL A 68 -0.74 2.74 -8.01
CA VAL A 68 -0.60 2.60 -6.55
C VAL A 68 0.73 1.94 -6.18
N TRP A 69 1.10 0.84 -6.88
CA TRP A 69 2.38 0.18 -6.70
C TRP A 69 3.57 1.11 -6.91
N LEU A 70 3.58 1.86 -8.00
CA LEU A 70 4.69 2.76 -8.32
C LEU A 70 4.84 3.87 -7.27
N ILE A 71 3.74 4.42 -6.76
CA ILE A 71 3.77 5.39 -5.65
C ILE A 71 4.43 4.75 -4.41
N ILE A 72 4.02 3.53 -4.04
CA ILE A 72 4.57 2.79 -2.91
C ILE A 72 6.07 2.53 -3.12
N LEU A 73 6.45 1.94 -4.26
CA LEU A 73 7.81 1.51 -4.56
C LEU A 73 8.80 2.68 -4.63
N VAL A 74 8.38 3.80 -5.22
CA VAL A 74 9.18 5.03 -5.22
C VAL A 74 9.37 5.55 -3.78
N SER A 75 8.30 5.57 -2.99
CA SER A 75 8.38 6.05 -1.60
C SER A 75 9.28 5.18 -0.72
N THR A 76 9.30 3.86 -0.96
CA THR A 76 10.12 2.90 -0.21
C THR A 76 11.50 2.66 -0.82
N SER A 77 11.82 3.30 -1.96
CA SER A 77 13.09 3.16 -2.68
C SER A 77 13.40 1.71 -3.11
N GLU A 78 12.39 0.98 -3.59
CA GLU A 78 12.50 -0.43 -3.98
C GLU A 78 13.10 -0.58 -5.39
N ALA A 79 14.41 -0.79 -5.47
CA ALA A 79 15.17 -0.71 -6.72
C ALA A 79 14.92 -1.86 -7.70
N ILE A 80 14.59 -3.08 -7.21
CA ILE A 80 14.47 -4.26 -8.08
C ILE A 80 13.06 -4.54 -8.59
N ALA A 81 12.10 -3.67 -8.26
CA ALA A 81 10.69 -3.84 -8.62
C ALA A 81 10.32 -3.27 -10.00
N THR A 82 11.27 -3.16 -10.93
CA THR A 82 11.09 -2.56 -12.27
C THR A 82 10.06 -3.27 -13.14
N HIS A 83 9.69 -4.51 -12.83
CA HIS A 83 8.60 -5.22 -13.50
C HIS A 83 7.23 -4.53 -13.36
N HIS A 84 7.04 -3.66 -12.37
CA HIS A 84 5.83 -2.83 -12.25
C HIS A 84 5.77 -1.76 -13.34
N ILE A 85 6.91 -1.26 -13.83
CA ILE A 85 6.95 -0.33 -14.97
C ILE A 85 6.47 -1.03 -16.25
N ASP A 86 6.95 -2.26 -16.49
CA ASP A 86 6.50 -3.08 -17.63
C ASP A 86 4.99 -3.39 -17.54
N ARG A 87 4.49 -3.70 -16.36
CA ARG A 87 3.05 -3.94 -16.14
C ARG A 87 2.21 -2.69 -16.34
N LEU A 88 2.67 -1.52 -15.88
CA LEU A 88 2.01 -0.26 -16.16
C LEU A 88 1.81 -0.08 -17.67
N ARG A 89 2.88 -0.29 -18.46
CA ARG A 89 2.82 -0.19 -19.93
C ARG A 89 1.84 -1.20 -20.53
N LYS A 90 1.88 -2.44 -20.07
CA LYS A 90 0.95 -3.51 -20.52
C LYS A 90 -0.51 -3.24 -20.18
N SER A 91 -0.78 -2.48 -19.11
CA SER A 91 -2.13 -2.07 -18.71
C SER A 91 -2.59 -0.76 -19.33
N GLY A 92 -1.81 -0.19 -20.27
CA GLY A 92 -2.17 1.01 -21.02
C GLY A 92 -1.58 2.31 -20.47
N GLY A 93 -0.77 2.27 -19.41
CA GLY A 93 -0.07 3.43 -18.89
C GLY A 93 1.22 3.77 -19.65
N GLY A 94 1.76 4.97 -19.38
CA GLY A 94 2.94 5.50 -20.06
C GLY A 94 3.90 6.25 -19.15
N GLU A 95 4.87 6.93 -19.76
CA GLU A 95 5.89 7.69 -19.03
C GLU A 95 5.30 8.81 -18.17
N THR A 96 4.23 9.47 -18.64
CA THR A 96 3.54 10.52 -17.87
C THR A 96 2.92 9.98 -16.59
N ASP A 97 2.41 8.75 -16.60
CA ASP A 97 1.85 8.10 -15.42
C ASP A 97 2.95 7.72 -14.43
N LEU A 98 4.10 7.25 -14.94
CA LEU A 98 5.29 7.00 -14.12
C LEU A 98 5.79 8.30 -13.48
N GLU A 99 5.91 9.38 -14.27
CA GLU A 99 6.27 10.71 -13.75
C GLU A 99 5.32 11.18 -12.65
N ALA A 100 4.01 10.95 -12.83
CA ALA A 100 3.01 11.29 -11.84
C ALA A 100 3.23 10.54 -10.51
N ALA A 101 3.46 9.23 -10.59
CA ALA A 101 3.73 8.41 -9.40
C ALA A 101 5.00 8.88 -8.68
N VAL A 102 6.08 9.17 -9.41
CA VAL A 102 7.33 9.70 -8.85
C VAL A 102 7.10 11.06 -8.19
N ALA A 103 6.37 11.96 -8.86
CA ALA A 103 6.12 13.31 -8.36
C ALA A 103 5.33 13.31 -7.05
N VAL A 104 4.23 12.53 -6.97
CA VAL A 104 3.41 12.50 -5.75
C VAL A 104 4.10 11.76 -4.61
N ALA A 105 4.84 10.68 -4.88
CA ALA A 105 5.63 9.98 -3.87
C ALA A 105 6.74 10.87 -3.30
N THR A 106 7.39 11.67 -4.16
CA THR A 106 8.41 12.65 -3.73
C THR A 106 7.78 13.76 -2.89
N TRP A 107 6.62 14.28 -3.29
CA TRP A 107 5.88 15.29 -2.53
C TRP A 107 5.51 14.77 -1.14
N ALA A 108 4.94 13.57 -1.06
CA ALA A 108 4.54 12.92 0.18
C ALA A 108 5.71 12.74 1.17
N LYS A 109 6.93 12.56 0.67
CA LYS A 109 8.12 12.44 1.53
C LYS A 109 8.36 13.67 2.37
N GLY A 110 7.96 14.86 1.88
CA GLY A 110 8.05 16.15 2.59
C GLY A 110 6.88 16.45 3.54
N ALA A 111 5.87 15.60 3.63
CA ALA A 111 4.64 15.86 4.40
C ALA A 111 4.92 16.23 5.88
N ASP A 112 5.84 15.51 6.52
CA ASP A 112 6.19 15.75 7.93
C ASP A 112 6.77 17.15 8.20
N HIS A 113 7.34 17.79 7.19
CA HIS A 113 7.85 19.17 7.33
C HIS A 113 6.70 20.18 7.49
N TYR A 114 5.55 19.93 6.87
CA TYR A 114 4.36 20.77 7.08
C TYR A 114 3.83 20.65 8.50
N SER A 115 3.74 19.42 9.04
CA SER A 115 3.37 19.18 10.44
C SER A 115 4.40 19.78 11.42
N PHE A 116 5.70 19.68 11.09
CA PHE A 116 6.75 20.28 11.89
C PHE A 116 6.61 21.80 11.96
N VAL A 117 6.43 22.47 10.82
CA VAL A 117 6.26 23.93 10.77
C VAL A 117 5.02 24.37 11.54
N GLU A 118 3.90 23.69 11.33
CA GLU A 118 2.66 23.98 12.06
C GLU A 118 2.85 23.88 13.58
N LYS A 119 3.43 22.78 14.03
CA LYS A 119 3.62 22.50 15.46
C LYS A 119 4.60 23.45 16.14
N HIS A 120 5.72 23.76 15.48
CA HIS A 120 6.84 24.45 16.12
C HIS A 120 6.94 25.93 15.75
N TRP A 121 6.54 26.30 14.53
CA TRP A 121 6.61 27.68 14.04
C TRP A 121 5.24 28.33 13.90
N GLY A 122 4.15 27.55 13.95
CA GLY A 122 2.78 28.04 13.86
C GLY A 122 2.48 29.24 14.77
N PRO A 123 2.94 29.28 16.05
CA PRO A 123 2.77 30.44 16.91
C PRO A 123 3.38 31.77 16.40
N HIS A 124 4.34 31.68 15.47
CA HIS A 124 5.02 32.83 14.84
C HIS A 124 4.47 33.12 13.42
N LEU A 125 3.51 32.32 12.93
CA LEU A 125 2.96 32.44 11.60
C LEU A 125 1.45 32.73 11.67
N ASN A 126 0.99 33.71 10.91
CA ASN A 126 -0.42 34.09 10.90
C ASN A 126 -1.26 33.02 10.16
N GLY A 127 -1.85 32.06 10.92
CA GLY A 127 -2.80 31.10 10.39
C GLY A 127 -2.17 30.04 9.46
N PHE A 128 -0.95 29.61 9.73
CA PHE A 128 -0.34 28.50 8.99
C PHE A 128 -1.03 27.19 9.35
N ASP A 129 -1.67 26.56 8.37
CA ASP A 129 -2.25 25.24 8.42
C ASP A 129 -1.40 24.30 7.56
N GLY A 130 -0.64 23.41 8.19
CA GLY A 130 0.30 22.52 7.51
C GLY A 130 -0.40 21.54 6.56
N VAL A 131 -1.54 20.99 6.99
CA VAL A 131 -2.32 20.06 6.16
C VAL A 131 -2.89 20.79 4.94
N ALA A 132 -3.48 21.97 5.12
CA ALA A 132 -4.02 22.75 4.02
C ALA A 132 -2.92 23.13 3.01
N LYS A 133 -1.73 23.55 3.47
CA LYS A 133 -0.59 23.86 2.59
C LYS A 133 -0.03 22.67 1.84
N TYR A 134 0.08 21.53 2.51
CA TYR A 134 0.43 20.27 1.85
C TYR A 134 -0.58 19.92 0.75
N ARG A 135 -1.88 20.00 1.04
CA ARG A 135 -2.97 19.71 0.10
C ARG A 135 -2.99 20.67 -1.09
N GLU A 136 -2.78 21.97 -0.86
CA GLU A 136 -2.70 22.98 -1.93
C GLU A 136 -1.60 22.63 -2.94
N GLY A 137 -0.41 22.26 -2.46
CA GLY A 137 0.71 21.89 -3.30
C GLY A 137 0.46 20.55 -4.00
N LEU A 138 -0.07 19.55 -3.32
CA LEU A 138 -0.44 18.27 -3.92
C LEU A 138 -1.46 18.44 -5.04
N ASN A 139 -2.53 19.20 -4.79
CA ASN A 139 -3.56 19.48 -5.78
C ASN A 139 -2.99 20.22 -7.02
N THR A 140 -2.05 21.13 -6.80
CA THR A 140 -1.36 21.82 -7.91
C THR A 140 -0.51 20.86 -8.72
N LEU A 141 0.20 19.96 -8.04
CA LEU A 141 1.05 18.95 -8.65
C LEU A 141 0.26 17.95 -9.48
N THR A 142 -0.88 17.48 -8.96
CA THR A 142 -1.68 16.42 -9.60
C THR A 142 -2.52 16.90 -10.77
N LYS A 143 -2.89 18.19 -10.82
CA LYS A 143 -3.73 18.77 -11.91
C LYS A 143 -3.19 18.59 -13.33
N LYS A 144 -1.88 18.44 -13.49
CA LYS A 144 -1.25 18.25 -14.81
C LYS A 144 -1.32 16.80 -15.33
N TYR A 145 -1.76 15.86 -14.50
CA TYR A 145 -1.86 14.47 -14.86
C TYR A 145 -3.30 14.03 -15.05
N SER A 146 -3.52 13.05 -15.93
CA SER A 146 -4.85 12.50 -16.23
C SER A 146 -5.30 11.40 -15.27
N ILE A 147 -4.49 11.07 -14.26
CA ILE A 147 -4.82 10.05 -13.26
C ILE A 147 -5.90 10.58 -12.33
N ASP A 148 -6.90 9.75 -12.05
CA ASP A 148 -8.00 10.10 -11.14
C ASP A 148 -7.44 10.41 -9.73
N GLN A 149 -7.92 11.51 -9.14
CA GLN A 149 -7.51 11.98 -7.82
C GLN A 149 -7.65 10.90 -6.74
N LYS A 150 -8.69 10.06 -6.81
CA LYS A 150 -8.89 8.96 -5.87
C LYS A 150 -7.72 7.98 -5.86
N ILE A 151 -7.08 7.72 -7.01
CA ILE A 151 -5.95 6.79 -7.13
C ILE A 151 -4.68 7.39 -6.50
N PHE A 152 -4.46 8.69 -6.66
CA PHE A 152 -3.39 9.37 -5.93
C PHE A 152 -3.59 9.29 -4.42
N GLU A 153 -4.81 9.53 -3.93
CA GLU A 153 -5.11 9.45 -2.50
C GLU A 153 -4.88 8.04 -1.93
N ILE A 154 -5.35 7.01 -2.64
CA ILE A 154 -5.14 5.60 -2.25
C ILE A 154 -3.64 5.27 -2.22
N GLY A 155 -2.91 5.62 -3.27
CA GLY A 155 -1.47 5.37 -3.38
C GLY A 155 -0.66 6.09 -2.29
N LEU A 156 -1.06 7.32 -1.95
CA LEU A 156 -0.42 8.10 -0.90
C LEU A 156 -0.72 7.57 0.50
N ALA A 157 -1.97 7.14 0.77
CA ALA A 157 -2.30 6.45 2.03
C ALA A 157 -1.42 5.20 2.21
N ALA A 158 -1.30 4.37 1.16
CA ALA A 158 -0.46 3.17 1.14
C ALA A 158 1.04 3.49 1.31
N ALA A 159 1.55 4.55 0.67
CA ALA A 159 2.92 4.99 0.83
C ALA A 159 3.21 5.47 2.27
N HIS A 160 2.33 6.27 2.86
CA HIS A 160 2.47 6.71 4.24
C HIS A 160 2.38 5.55 5.24
N GLN A 161 1.54 4.53 4.96
CA GLN A 161 1.48 3.28 5.72
C GLN A 161 2.86 2.61 5.81
N CYS A 162 3.59 2.51 4.69
CA CYS A 162 4.93 1.91 4.68
C CYS A 162 5.90 2.62 5.62
N HIS A 163 5.71 3.92 5.85
CA HIS A 163 6.57 4.77 6.67
C HIS A 163 6.00 5.06 8.07
N ARG A 164 4.88 4.44 8.46
CA ARG A 164 4.22 4.62 9.76
C ARG A 164 3.83 6.07 10.06
N ARG A 165 3.44 6.83 9.04
CA ARG A 165 3.01 8.22 9.15
C ARG A 165 1.48 8.27 9.30
N TRP A 166 1.02 7.92 10.49
CA TRP A 166 -0.39 7.60 10.75
C TRP A 166 -1.35 8.76 10.52
N ASP A 167 -0.96 9.99 10.86
CA ASP A 167 -1.79 11.18 10.61
C ASP A 167 -1.99 11.37 9.10
N TRP A 168 -0.94 11.16 8.30
CA TRP A 168 -1.01 11.25 6.85
C TRP A 168 -1.76 10.09 6.22
N VAL A 169 -1.67 8.88 6.77
CA VAL A 169 -2.54 7.76 6.37
C VAL A 169 -4.01 8.17 6.53
N GLY A 170 -4.38 8.70 7.70
CA GLY A 170 -5.73 9.17 7.98
C GLY A 170 -6.17 10.29 7.07
N GLU A 171 -5.28 11.24 6.78
CA GLU A 171 -5.54 12.37 5.89
C GLU A 171 -5.82 11.92 4.45
N HIS A 172 -5.03 10.96 3.92
CA HIS A 172 -5.21 10.46 2.57
C HIS A 172 -6.40 9.49 2.45
N ILE A 173 -6.74 8.72 3.48
CA ILE A 173 -8.00 7.97 3.50
C ILE A 173 -9.19 8.93 3.42
N GLN A 174 -9.21 10.02 4.19
CA GLN A 174 -10.25 11.05 4.08
C GLN A 174 -10.28 11.70 2.69
N GLY A 175 -9.10 11.94 2.11
CA GLY A 175 -8.95 12.44 0.74
C GLY A 175 -9.57 11.49 -0.29
N ALA A 176 -9.34 10.18 -0.16
CA ALA A 176 -9.92 9.15 -1.02
C ALA A 176 -11.46 9.15 -0.95
N TYR A 177 -12.04 9.23 0.24
CA TYR A 177 -13.49 9.39 0.40
C TYR A 177 -14.03 10.68 -0.25
N LYS A 178 -13.33 11.81 -0.06
CA LYS A 178 -13.70 13.10 -0.69
C LYS A 178 -13.63 13.03 -2.22
N ALA A 179 -12.70 12.26 -2.76
CA ALA A 179 -12.56 12.01 -4.19
C ALA A 179 -13.53 10.95 -4.73
N GLY A 180 -14.38 10.36 -3.88
CA GLY A 180 -15.36 9.35 -4.29
C GLY A 180 -14.79 7.97 -4.54
N ALA A 181 -13.69 7.62 -3.89
CA ALA A 181 -13.12 6.28 -3.98
C ALA A 181 -14.08 5.22 -3.41
N ASP A 182 -14.14 4.06 -4.06
CA ASP A 182 -14.76 2.87 -3.48
C ASP A 182 -13.95 2.38 -2.26
N GLU A 183 -14.63 1.97 -1.20
CA GLU A 183 -13.99 1.48 0.01
C GLU A 183 -13.18 0.21 -0.23
N GLY A 184 -13.63 -0.66 -1.16
CA GLY A 184 -12.87 -1.82 -1.60
C GLY A 184 -11.56 -1.42 -2.28
N ALA A 185 -11.55 -0.32 -3.06
CA ALA A 185 -10.34 0.20 -3.68
C ALA A 185 -9.34 0.73 -2.63
N ILE A 186 -9.82 1.42 -1.60
CA ILE A 186 -8.99 1.86 -0.46
C ILE A 186 -8.38 0.64 0.24
N ALA A 187 -9.19 -0.39 0.53
CA ALA A 187 -8.74 -1.62 1.16
C ALA A 187 -7.67 -2.34 0.31
N GLU A 188 -7.88 -2.42 -1.02
CA GLU A 188 -6.89 -3.00 -1.93
C GLU A 188 -5.57 -2.23 -1.90
N GLY A 189 -5.61 -0.91 -2.00
CA GLY A 189 -4.40 -0.08 -1.98
C GLY A 189 -3.58 -0.24 -0.70
N LEU A 190 -4.24 -0.20 0.46
CA LEU A 190 -3.58 -0.43 1.75
C LEU A 190 -3.01 -1.86 1.85
N ALA A 191 -3.72 -2.86 1.30
CA ALA A 191 -3.24 -4.25 1.28
C ALA A 191 -1.99 -4.43 0.42
N LEU A 192 -1.85 -3.73 -0.73
CA LEU A 192 -0.64 -3.76 -1.56
C LEU A 192 0.61 -3.36 -0.75
N ALA A 193 0.47 -2.39 0.15
CA ALA A 193 1.56 -1.93 1.01
C ALA A 193 2.01 -2.96 2.07
N MET A 194 1.32 -4.10 2.22
CA MET A 194 1.77 -5.17 3.12
C MET A 194 3.12 -5.77 2.70
N PHE A 195 3.44 -5.79 1.40
CA PHE A 195 4.70 -6.35 0.93
C PHE A 195 5.91 -5.46 1.31
N PRO A 196 5.95 -4.16 0.95
CA PRO A 196 7.08 -3.32 1.31
C PRO A 196 7.02 -2.75 2.73
N GLY A 197 5.83 -2.54 3.28
CA GLY A 197 5.63 -1.94 4.62
C GLY A 197 5.45 -2.96 5.75
N GLY A 198 5.16 -4.21 5.41
CA GLY A 198 4.88 -5.28 6.36
C GLY A 198 3.44 -5.29 6.91
N VAL A 199 3.00 -6.48 7.33
CA VAL A 199 1.66 -6.72 7.87
C VAL A 199 1.34 -5.85 9.11
N PRO A 200 2.26 -5.62 10.06
CA PRO A 200 1.95 -4.76 11.22
C PRO A 200 1.48 -3.36 10.81
N ASN A 201 2.12 -2.75 9.82
CA ASN A 201 1.72 -1.42 9.35
C ASN A 201 0.33 -1.42 8.69
N PHE A 202 -0.04 -2.52 8.04
CA PHE A 202 -1.39 -2.68 7.51
C PHE A 202 -2.44 -2.80 8.62
N VAL A 203 -2.13 -3.55 9.69
CA VAL A 203 -3.01 -3.65 10.87
C VAL A 203 -3.24 -2.27 11.50
N ASP A 204 -2.16 -1.50 11.72
CA ASP A 204 -2.26 -0.13 12.26
C ASP A 204 -3.08 0.79 11.35
N SER A 205 -2.92 0.67 10.02
CA SER A 205 -3.73 1.45 9.05
C SER A 205 -5.21 1.08 9.08
N CYS A 206 -5.53 -0.19 9.29
CA CYS A 206 -6.92 -0.63 9.49
C CYS A 206 -7.53 0.02 10.76
N ASP A 207 -6.75 0.13 11.83
CA ASP A 207 -7.22 0.78 13.05
C ASP A 207 -7.41 2.29 12.85
N ILE A 208 -6.50 2.97 12.16
CA ILE A 208 -6.69 4.38 11.75
C ILE A 208 -8.00 4.55 10.97
N TRP A 209 -8.26 3.68 10.00
CA TRP A 209 -9.48 3.76 9.20
C TRP A 209 -10.74 3.51 10.03
N ARG A 210 -10.72 2.50 10.93
CA ARG A 210 -11.82 2.26 11.88
C ARG A 210 -12.13 3.52 12.69
N ASN A 211 -11.12 4.16 13.24
CA ASN A 211 -11.26 5.38 14.05
C ASN A 211 -11.85 6.55 13.24
N LEU A 212 -11.51 6.68 11.95
CA LEU A 212 -12.12 7.68 11.05
C LEU A 212 -13.62 7.43 10.85
N ILE A 213 -14.01 6.15 10.71
CA ILE A 213 -15.42 5.75 10.55
C ILE A 213 -16.19 5.98 11.85
N GLN A 214 -15.67 5.51 12.99
CA GLN A 214 -16.31 5.63 14.31
C GLN A 214 -16.49 7.08 14.74
N SER A 215 -15.49 7.92 14.45
CA SER A 215 -15.56 9.38 14.75
C SER A 215 -16.40 10.19 13.77
N GLY A 216 -16.94 9.56 12.71
CA GLY A 216 -17.74 10.23 11.69
C GLY A 216 -16.93 11.13 10.74
N LYS A 217 -15.62 11.06 10.75
CA LYS A 217 -14.74 11.83 9.84
C LYS A 217 -14.88 11.40 8.39
N VAL A 218 -15.31 10.16 8.15
CA VAL A 218 -15.65 9.65 6.82
C VAL A 218 -17.04 9.04 6.82
N LYS A 219 -17.75 9.15 5.68
CA LYS A 219 -19.11 8.59 5.53
C LYS A 219 -19.01 7.20 4.92
N ALA A 220 -18.77 6.19 5.76
CA ALA A 220 -18.65 4.82 5.32
C ALA A 220 -19.99 4.17 4.95
N SER A 221 -19.94 3.15 4.08
CA SER A 221 -21.08 2.28 3.76
C SER A 221 -21.48 1.37 4.92
N ALA A 222 -22.64 0.71 4.83
CA ALA A 222 -23.13 -0.15 5.89
C ALA A 222 -22.16 -1.30 6.26
N PRO A 223 -21.55 -2.02 5.31
CA PRO A 223 -20.57 -3.07 5.64
C PRO A 223 -19.35 -2.55 6.39
N TYR A 224 -18.79 -1.41 5.97
CA TYR A 224 -17.60 -0.83 6.61
C TYR A 224 -17.91 -0.21 7.98
N LYS A 225 -19.11 0.35 8.17
CA LYS A 225 -19.59 0.74 9.49
C LYS A 225 -19.74 -0.46 10.42
N ALA A 226 -20.30 -1.57 9.93
CA ALA A 226 -20.42 -2.79 10.72
C ALA A 226 -19.04 -3.33 11.12
N TRP A 227 -18.10 -3.39 10.17
CA TRP A 227 -16.71 -3.75 10.47
C TRP A 227 -16.06 -2.83 11.50
N ALA A 228 -16.19 -1.53 11.34
CA ALA A 228 -15.56 -0.57 12.24
C ALA A 228 -16.08 -0.70 13.69
N ASN A 229 -17.35 -1.06 13.85
CA ASN A 229 -17.97 -1.19 15.17
C ASN A 229 -17.97 -2.64 15.72
N LEU A 230 -17.35 -3.59 15.02
CA LEU A 230 -17.22 -4.95 15.48
C LEU A 230 -16.33 -4.98 16.73
N THR A 231 -16.79 -5.66 17.79
CA THR A 231 -16.02 -5.91 19.01
C THR A 231 -15.01 -7.06 18.80
N GLY A 232 -14.03 -7.21 19.68
CA GLY A 232 -13.04 -8.29 19.59
C GLY A 232 -11.89 -8.02 18.62
N GLN A 233 -11.66 -6.76 18.28
CA GLN A 233 -10.57 -6.36 17.38
C GLN A 233 -9.35 -5.75 18.13
N GLY A 234 -9.35 -5.76 19.45
CA GLY A 234 -8.25 -5.28 20.32
C GLY A 234 -7.12 -6.29 20.52
N GLY A 235 -7.14 -7.39 19.77
CA GLY A 235 -6.07 -8.38 19.76
C GLY A 235 -6.10 -9.34 20.95
N PHE A 236 -4.93 -9.89 21.28
CA PHE A 236 -4.80 -10.92 22.32
C PHE A 236 -5.17 -10.41 23.71
N ASP A 237 -4.82 -9.19 24.06
CA ASP A 237 -5.08 -8.64 25.41
C ASP A 237 -6.57 -8.46 25.66
N GLU A 238 -7.33 -8.00 24.67
CA GLU A 238 -8.80 -7.97 24.75
C GLU A 238 -9.38 -9.38 24.88
N ALA A 239 -8.93 -10.32 24.03
CA ALA A 239 -9.39 -11.71 24.09
C ALA A 239 -9.04 -12.40 25.41
N ALA A 240 -7.95 -11.99 26.06
CA ALA A 240 -7.52 -12.47 27.36
C ALA A 240 -8.15 -11.71 28.55
N GLY A 241 -9.05 -10.75 28.28
CA GLY A 241 -9.71 -9.95 29.31
C GLY A 241 -8.77 -9.02 30.07
N LYS A 242 -7.71 -8.51 29.41
CA LYS A 242 -6.68 -7.63 29.99
C LYS A 242 -6.82 -6.17 29.57
N SER A 243 -7.84 -5.83 28.80
CA SER A 243 -8.14 -4.48 28.32
C SER A 243 -9.13 -3.75 29.24
#